data_8c5bf0c3f6bbcd79b4fe415d1cf1e75d
#
_entry.id   8c5bf0c3f6bbcd79b4fe415d1cf1e75d
#
_cell.length_a   1.000
_cell.length_b   1.000
_cell.length_c   1.000
_cell.angle_alpha   90.00
_cell.angle_beta   90.00
_cell.angle_gamma   90.00
#
_symmetry.space_group_name_H-M   'P 1'
#
loop_
_entity.id
_entity.type
_entity.pdbx_description
1 polymer ?
#
loop_
_entity_poly.entity_id
_entity_poly.type
_entity_poly.pdbx_seq_one_letter_code
_entity_poly.pdbx_strand_id
1 'polypeptide(L)'
;MGPFEPVTLASAEAASTRYVGFERHPFPRCFTCGPERDAGDGLRIFPGQVEGRPDGTVAAPWRPHSTLAGPDGVVAAPVVWASLDCPTGFTVMTADADVPPYVLARFAVRIDAPVPADRDYVVMGWSLGDDGRKHLAASALFDEQGVTVARASALWIQLRA
;
A
#
# COMPACT_ATOMS: atom_id res chain seq x y z
N MET A 1 0.86 13.46 -16.13
CA MET A 1 1.59 12.94 -14.96
C MET A 1 1.54 11.43 -15.00
N GLY A 2 2.68 10.76 -15.04
CA GLY A 2 2.77 9.30 -15.07
C GLY A 2 2.34 8.67 -13.75
N PRO A 3 1.96 7.38 -13.72
CA PRO A 3 1.53 6.68 -12.51
C PRO A 3 2.62 6.59 -11.43
N PHE A 4 3.86 6.91 -11.78
CA PHE A 4 5.04 6.78 -10.91
C PHE A 4 5.44 8.08 -10.20
N GLU A 5 4.76 9.20 -10.46
CA GLU A 5 5.05 10.43 -9.73
C GLU A 5 4.38 10.43 -8.36
N PRO A 6 5.13 10.74 -7.27
CA PRO A 6 4.57 10.78 -5.94
C PRO A 6 3.48 11.85 -5.84
N VAL A 7 2.49 11.59 -5.01
CA VAL A 7 1.56 12.62 -4.55
C VAL A 7 2.08 13.25 -3.27
N THR A 8 1.58 14.42 -2.92
CA THR A 8 1.92 15.06 -1.64
C THR A 8 1.35 14.26 -0.46
N LEU A 9 1.90 14.46 0.74
CA LEU A 9 1.37 13.87 1.96
C LEU A 9 -0.11 14.21 2.16
N ALA A 10 -0.49 15.48 1.98
CA ALA A 10 -1.89 15.91 2.07
C ALA A 10 -2.81 15.21 1.06
N SER A 11 -2.34 14.97 -0.17
CA SER A 11 -3.10 14.20 -1.17
C SER A 11 -3.23 12.72 -0.78
N ALA A 12 -2.20 12.13 -0.17
CA ALA A 12 -2.23 10.77 0.34
C ALA A 12 -3.19 10.64 1.55
N GLU A 13 -3.19 11.61 2.45
CA GLU A 13 -4.15 11.69 3.56
C GLU A 13 -5.59 11.78 3.04
N ALA A 14 -5.86 12.66 2.08
CA ALA A 14 -7.16 12.78 1.45
C ALA A 14 -7.57 11.49 0.71
N ALA A 15 -6.66 10.83 0.02
CA ALA A 15 -6.91 9.53 -0.63
C ALA A 15 -7.27 8.46 0.41
N SER A 16 -6.53 8.40 1.52
CA SER A 16 -6.74 7.42 2.60
C SER A 16 -8.15 7.46 3.22
N THR A 17 -8.83 8.62 3.19
CA THR A 17 -10.23 8.71 3.64
C THR A 17 -11.20 7.95 2.74
N ARG A 18 -10.80 7.63 1.51
CA ARG A 18 -11.59 6.86 0.52
C ARG A 18 -11.15 5.40 0.43
N TYR A 19 -10.46 4.92 1.46
CA TYR A 19 -10.04 3.52 1.52
C TYR A 19 -11.24 2.58 1.52
N VAL A 20 -11.38 1.78 0.49
CA VAL A 20 -12.51 0.86 0.31
C VAL A 20 -12.61 -0.19 1.42
N GLY A 21 -11.50 -0.51 2.07
CA GLY A 21 -11.45 -1.45 3.20
C GLY A 21 -12.20 -0.97 4.44
N PHE A 22 -12.60 0.31 4.54
CA PHE A 22 -13.49 0.78 5.61
C PHE A 22 -14.93 0.33 5.40
N GLU A 23 -15.36 0.13 4.16
CA GLU A 23 -16.69 -0.41 3.85
C GLU A 23 -16.68 -1.93 3.95
N ARG A 24 -15.68 -2.57 3.37
CA ARG A 24 -15.50 -4.02 3.39
C ARG A 24 -14.03 -4.39 3.26
N HIS A 25 -13.56 -5.26 4.14
CA HIS A 25 -12.19 -5.77 4.10
C HIS A 25 -12.19 -7.30 4.20
N PRO A 26 -11.54 -8.03 3.26
CA PRO A 26 -11.47 -9.50 3.32
C PRO A 26 -10.70 -10.00 4.56
N PHE A 27 -9.78 -9.16 5.09
CA PHE A 27 -8.93 -9.44 6.25
C PHE A 27 -8.88 -8.23 7.20
N PRO A 28 -9.97 -7.93 7.96
CA PRO A 28 -10.10 -6.67 8.69
C PRO A 28 -9.05 -6.46 9.80
N ARG A 29 -8.34 -7.53 10.17
CA ARG A 29 -7.21 -7.49 11.11
C ARG A 29 -5.83 -7.65 10.44
N CYS A 30 -5.73 -7.42 9.12
CA CYS A 30 -4.44 -7.43 8.42
C CYS A 30 -3.43 -6.49 9.10
N PHE A 31 -2.20 -6.97 9.29
CA PHE A 31 -1.14 -6.19 9.96
C PHE A 31 -0.86 -4.86 9.26
N THR A 32 -0.90 -4.84 7.93
CA THR A 32 -0.59 -3.64 7.13
C THR A 32 -1.79 -2.69 7.03
N CYS A 33 -2.98 -3.20 6.68
CA CYS A 33 -4.10 -2.37 6.23
C CYS A 33 -5.43 -2.67 6.93
N GLY A 34 -5.42 -3.49 7.99
CA GLY A 34 -6.63 -3.89 8.70
C GLY A 34 -7.24 -2.73 9.50
N PRO A 35 -8.48 -2.31 9.18
CA PRO A 35 -9.13 -1.20 9.87
C PRO A 35 -9.53 -1.54 11.32
N GLU A 36 -9.64 -2.83 11.67
CA GLU A 36 -9.98 -3.28 13.03
C GLU A 36 -8.76 -3.42 13.96
N ARG A 37 -7.57 -2.97 13.54
CA ARG A 37 -6.43 -2.88 14.43
C ARG A 37 -6.40 -1.55 15.15
N ASP A 38 -6.05 -1.58 16.42
CA ASP A 38 -5.87 -0.38 17.24
C ASP A 38 -4.64 0.43 16.76
N ALA A 39 -4.65 1.71 17.11
CA ALA A 39 -3.49 2.56 16.90
C ALA A 39 -2.28 2.00 17.66
N GLY A 40 -1.14 1.84 16.97
CA GLY A 40 0.07 1.22 17.53
C GLY A 40 0.12 -0.30 17.40
N ASP A 41 -0.97 -0.94 16.90
CA ASP A 41 -1.00 -2.36 16.57
C ASP A 41 -1.13 -2.56 15.05
N GLY A 42 -0.02 -2.71 14.38
CA GLY A 42 0.07 -2.80 12.93
C GLY A 42 0.42 -1.48 12.25
N LEU A 43 0.49 -1.49 10.92
CA LEU A 43 0.98 -0.34 10.15
C LEU A 43 -0.09 0.71 9.85
N ARG A 44 -1.36 0.30 9.79
CA ARG A 44 -2.53 1.16 9.51
C ARG A 44 -2.36 1.99 8.23
N ILE A 45 -1.84 1.35 7.20
CA ILE A 45 -1.72 1.91 5.85
C ILE A 45 -3.05 1.65 5.14
N PHE A 46 -3.82 2.68 4.88
CA PHE A 46 -5.15 2.63 4.27
C PHE A 46 -5.13 3.23 2.87
N PRO A 47 -4.72 2.45 1.84
CA PRO A 47 -4.53 2.97 0.50
C PRO A 47 -5.88 3.23 -0.19
N GLY A 48 -6.22 4.50 -0.34
CA GLY A 48 -7.44 4.95 -1.02
C GLY A 48 -7.15 5.53 -2.39
N GLN A 49 -8.20 5.58 -3.24
CA GLN A 49 -8.11 6.10 -4.60
C GLN A 49 -7.64 7.56 -4.62
N VAL A 50 -6.65 7.84 -5.43
CA VAL A 50 -6.10 9.18 -5.64
C VAL A 50 -6.96 9.95 -6.64
N GLU A 51 -7.46 11.11 -6.23
CA GLU A 51 -8.25 11.98 -7.11
C GLU A 51 -7.41 12.50 -8.29
N GLY A 52 -8.00 12.54 -9.48
CA GLY A 52 -7.34 13.02 -10.70
C GLY A 52 -6.26 12.07 -11.25
N ARG A 53 -6.14 10.85 -10.72
CA ARG A 53 -5.27 9.79 -11.24
C ARG A 53 -6.12 8.66 -11.85
N PRO A 54 -5.53 7.84 -12.73
CA PRO A 54 -6.21 6.66 -13.28
C PRO A 54 -6.78 5.76 -12.17
N ASP A 55 -7.89 5.10 -12.47
CA ASP A 55 -8.48 4.09 -11.58
C ASP A 55 -7.44 3.03 -11.19
N GLY A 56 -7.48 2.60 -9.93
CA GLY A 56 -6.48 1.71 -9.37
C GLY A 56 -5.16 2.40 -9.00
N THR A 57 -5.10 3.75 -9.00
CA THR A 57 -4.01 4.50 -8.37
C THR A 57 -4.41 4.85 -6.95
N VAL A 58 -3.77 4.24 -5.97
CA VAL A 58 -4.07 4.42 -4.55
C VAL A 58 -2.88 5.04 -3.80
N ALA A 59 -3.17 5.72 -2.70
CA ALA A 59 -2.13 6.27 -1.83
C ALA A 59 -2.58 6.26 -0.37
N ALA A 60 -1.60 6.20 0.52
CA ALA A 60 -1.77 6.38 1.95
C ALA A 60 -0.56 7.09 2.56
N PRO A 61 -0.75 7.89 3.62
CA PRO A 61 0.35 8.34 4.45
C PRO A 61 0.85 7.16 5.30
N TRP A 62 2.13 7.17 5.64
CA TRP A 62 2.69 6.23 6.60
C TRP A 62 3.80 6.89 7.41
N ARG A 63 3.68 6.81 8.73
CA ARG A 63 4.72 7.23 9.68
C ARG A 63 5.09 6.03 10.56
N PRO A 64 6.14 5.29 10.20
CA PRO A 64 6.54 4.12 10.97
C PRO A 64 6.97 4.54 12.38
N HIS A 65 6.41 3.88 13.39
CA HIS A 65 6.78 4.10 14.79
C HIS A 65 8.17 3.54 15.08
N SER A 66 8.90 4.16 16.01
CA SER A 66 10.27 3.74 16.40
C SER A 66 10.38 2.29 16.89
N THR A 67 9.29 1.70 17.40
CA THR A 67 9.26 0.27 17.77
C THR A 67 9.42 -0.69 16.58
N LEU A 68 9.28 -0.21 15.36
CA LEU A 68 9.48 -0.97 14.12
C LEU A 68 10.92 -0.89 13.60
N ALA A 69 11.76 -0.09 14.27
CA ALA A 69 13.14 0.15 13.90
C ALA A 69 14.12 -0.64 14.74
N GLY A 70 15.28 -0.91 14.17
CA GLY A 70 16.42 -1.43 14.90
C GLY A 70 17.14 -0.36 15.73
N PRO A 71 18.26 -0.71 16.40
CA PRO A 71 19.06 0.22 17.19
C PRO A 71 19.63 1.41 16.40
N ASP A 72 19.73 1.29 15.09
CA ASP A 72 20.15 2.32 14.14
C ASP A 72 19.03 3.31 13.76
N GLY A 73 17.81 3.12 14.30
CA GLY A 73 16.64 3.94 13.97
C GLY A 73 16.02 3.65 12.60
N VAL A 74 16.48 2.60 11.90
CA VAL A 74 15.99 2.21 10.58
C VAL A 74 14.94 1.11 10.70
N VAL A 75 13.84 1.27 10.01
CA VAL A 75 12.75 0.29 9.95
C VAL A 75 13.25 -1.02 9.37
N ALA A 76 12.93 -2.13 10.03
CA ALA A 76 13.36 -3.46 9.60
C ALA A 76 12.82 -3.81 8.20
N ALA A 77 13.66 -4.43 7.37
CA ALA A 77 13.30 -4.78 5.99
C ALA A 77 11.96 -5.51 5.85
N PRO A 78 11.59 -6.50 6.69
CA PRO A 78 10.28 -7.15 6.59
C PRO A 78 9.09 -6.20 6.77
N VAL A 79 9.25 -5.14 7.57
CA VAL A 79 8.22 -4.12 7.78
C VAL A 79 8.08 -3.23 6.54
N VAL A 80 9.20 -2.85 5.90
CA VAL A 80 9.18 -2.14 4.62
C VAL A 80 8.50 -2.99 3.54
N TRP A 81 8.77 -4.31 3.50
CA TRP A 81 8.06 -5.23 2.60
C TRP A 81 6.55 -5.20 2.87
N ALA A 82 6.14 -5.30 4.12
CA ALA A 82 4.73 -5.27 4.50
C ALA A 82 4.04 -3.96 4.10
N SER A 83 4.72 -2.82 4.23
CA SER A 83 4.15 -1.51 3.87
C SER A 83 3.80 -1.39 2.38
N LEU A 84 4.47 -2.14 1.52
CA LEU A 84 4.30 -2.11 0.07
C LEU A 84 3.32 -3.18 -0.46
N ASP A 85 2.94 -4.17 0.35
CA ASP A 85 2.11 -5.30 -0.05
C ASP A 85 0.67 -4.87 -0.35
N CYS A 86 -0.09 -4.49 0.67
CA CYS A 86 -1.51 -4.18 0.54
C CYS A 86 -1.81 -3.06 -0.47
N PRO A 87 -1.01 -1.99 -0.60
CA PRO A 87 -1.25 -1.00 -1.64
C PRO A 87 -1.32 -1.58 -3.05
N THR A 88 -0.59 -2.66 -3.35
CA THR A 88 -0.70 -3.34 -4.64
C THR A 88 -2.04 -4.06 -4.81
N GLY A 89 -2.59 -4.65 -3.74
CA GLY A 89 -3.88 -5.34 -3.76
C GLY A 89 -5.05 -4.38 -3.93
N PHE A 90 -4.99 -3.22 -3.26
CA PHE A 90 -6.07 -2.22 -3.33
C PHE A 90 -6.11 -1.44 -4.64
N THR A 91 -5.23 -1.71 -5.58
CA THR A 91 -5.35 -1.23 -6.95
C THR A 91 -6.52 -1.88 -7.71
N VAL A 92 -7.01 -3.04 -7.24
CA VAL A 92 -8.07 -3.85 -7.88
C VAL A 92 -9.17 -4.28 -6.92
N MET A 93 -8.93 -4.24 -5.60
CA MET A 93 -9.94 -4.64 -4.62
C MET A 93 -11.08 -3.63 -4.55
N THR A 94 -12.28 -4.16 -4.36
CA THR A 94 -13.55 -3.41 -4.28
C THR A 94 -14.33 -3.84 -3.04
N ALA A 95 -15.27 -2.99 -2.60
CA ALA A 95 -16.24 -3.33 -1.55
C ALA A 95 -17.38 -4.25 -2.04
N ASP A 96 -17.49 -4.47 -3.35
CA ASP A 96 -18.53 -5.32 -3.93
C ASP A 96 -18.36 -6.78 -3.45
N ALA A 97 -19.43 -7.29 -2.80
CA ALA A 97 -19.46 -8.64 -2.24
C ALA A 97 -19.50 -9.74 -3.30
N ASP A 98 -19.99 -9.42 -4.49
CA ASP A 98 -20.13 -10.36 -5.60
C ASP A 98 -18.83 -10.53 -6.40
N VAL A 99 -17.86 -9.65 -6.18
CA VAL A 99 -16.53 -9.78 -6.78
C VAL A 99 -15.69 -10.74 -5.94
N PRO A 100 -15.23 -11.89 -6.51
CA PRO A 100 -14.35 -12.80 -5.81
C PRO A 100 -13.05 -12.11 -5.37
N PRO A 101 -12.55 -12.41 -4.16
CA PRO A 101 -11.36 -11.78 -3.65
C PRO A 101 -10.10 -12.18 -4.44
N TYR A 102 -9.11 -11.33 -4.37
CA TYR A 102 -7.77 -11.58 -4.91
C TYR A 102 -6.84 -12.08 -3.79
N VAL A 103 -5.92 -12.97 -4.16
CA VAL A 103 -4.84 -13.46 -3.29
C VAL A 103 -3.49 -13.16 -3.93
N LEU A 104 -2.51 -12.82 -3.11
CA LEU A 104 -1.16 -12.54 -3.56
C LEU A 104 -0.48 -13.84 -4.00
N ALA A 105 -0.03 -13.90 -5.26
CA ALA A 105 0.65 -15.05 -5.84
C ALA A 105 2.17 -14.85 -5.96
N ARG A 106 2.63 -13.62 -6.20
CA ARG A 106 4.04 -13.26 -6.25
C ARG A 106 4.22 -11.83 -5.79
N PHE A 107 5.29 -11.63 -5.02
CA PHE A 107 5.66 -10.32 -4.52
C PHE A 107 7.19 -10.19 -4.52
N ALA A 108 7.69 -9.07 -5.03
CA ALA A 108 9.10 -8.76 -5.05
C ALA A 108 9.31 -7.29 -4.65
N VAL A 109 10.24 -7.05 -3.75
CA VAL A 109 10.55 -5.72 -3.24
C VAL A 109 12.03 -5.42 -3.44
N ARG A 110 12.31 -4.18 -3.79
CA ARG A 110 13.64 -3.59 -3.74
C ARG A 110 13.63 -2.40 -2.79
N ILE A 111 14.51 -2.40 -1.82
CA ILE A 111 14.77 -1.26 -0.92
C ILE A 111 15.99 -0.54 -1.46
N ASP A 112 15.80 0.71 -1.90
CA ASP A 112 16.83 1.51 -2.56
C ASP A 112 17.57 2.42 -1.57
N ALA A 113 16.94 2.73 -0.39
CA ALA A 113 17.54 3.54 0.67
C ALA A 113 17.02 3.11 2.05
N PRO A 114 17.74 3.41 3.14
CA PRO A 114 17.23 3.23 4.49
C PRO A 114 15.91 3.96 4.71
N VAL A 115 15.04 3.40 5.53
CA VAL A 115 13.75 3.99 5.93
C VAL A 115 13.79 4.34 7.41
N PRO A 116 14.25 5.54 7.81
CA PRO A 116 14.21 5.98 9.20
C PRO A 116 12.80 5.97 9.77
N ALA A 117 12.64 5.53 11.03
CA ALA A 117 11.38 5.65 11.75
C ALA A 117 11.05 7.10 12.11
N ASP A 118 9.81 7.34 12.53
CA ASP A 118 9.30 8.65 12.98
C ASP A 118 9.40 9.77 11.93
N ARG A 119 9.42 9.40 10.64
CA ARG A 119 9.33 10.30 9.50
C ARG A 119 8.09 10.02 8.67
N ASP A 120 7.64 11.02 7.93
CA ASP A 120 6.47 10.90 7.07
C ASP A 120 6.86 10.33 5.70
N TYR A 121 6.10 9.35 5.25
CA TYR A 121 6.22 8.72 3.95
C TYR A 121 4.87 8.71 3.24
N VAL A 122 4.92 8.64 1.93
CA VAL A 122 3.76 8.34 1.09
C VAL A 122 3.97 6.95 0.48
N VAL A 123 3.01 6.06 0.71
CA VAL A 123 2.93 4.77 0.01
C VAL A 123 1.92 4.91 -1.11
N MET A 124 2.33 4.54 -2.33
CA MET A 124 1.42 4.50 -3.48
C MET A 124 1.38 3.11 -4.09
N GLY A 125 0.22 2.75 -4.65
CA GLY A 125 0.04 1.58 -5.48
C GLY A 125 -0.65 1.94 -6.79
N TRP A 126 -0.37 1.19 -7.87
CA TRP A 126 -1.01 1.37 -9.17
C TRP A 126 -1.10 0.06 -9.94
N SER A 127 -2.14 -0.01 -10.79
CA SER A 127 -2.33 -1.13 -11.70
C SER A 127 -1.30 -1.10 -12.83
N LEU A 128 -0.81 -2.27 -13.21
CA LEU A 128 0.01 -2.50 -14.40
C LEU A 128 -0.78 -3.26 -15.49
N GLY A 129 -2.03 -3.64 -15.20
CA GLY A 129 -2.93 -4.31 -16.11
C GLY A 129 -3.34 -5.72 -15.67
N ASP A 130 -4.28 -6.27 -16.41
CA ASP A 130 -4.90 -7.56 -16.17
C ASP A 130 -4.63 -8.56 -17.30
N ASP A 131 -4.54 -9.84 -16.94
CA ASP A 131 -4.52 -10.98 -17.87
C ASP A 131 -5.45 -12.07 -17.31
N GLY A 132 -6.69 -12.07 -17.73
CA GLY A 132 -7.74 -12.94 -17.19
C GLY A 132 -7.95 -12.70 -15.70
N ARG A 133 -7.66 -13.71 -14.86
CA ARG A 133 -7.76 -13.61 -13.41
C ARG A 133 -6.50 -13.03 -12.74
N LYS A 134 -5.48 -12.73 -13.51
CA LYS A 134 -4.22 -12.18 -13.02
C LYS A 134 -4.28 -10.67 -13.07
N HIS A 135 -3.93 -10.03 -11.96
CA HIS A 135 -3.78 -8.60 -11.85
C HIS A 135 -2.33 -8.27 -11.50
N LEU A 136 -1.69 -7.50 -12.36
CA LEU A 136 -0.33 -7.00 -12.15
C LEU A 136 -0.39 -5.62 -11.53
N ALA A 137 0.35 -5.41 -10.45
CA ALA A 137 0.41 -4.13 -9.77
C ALA A 137 1.83 -3.81 -9.31
N ALA A 138 2.06 -2.54 -9.04
CA ALA A 138 3.28 -2.05 -8.43
C ALA A 138 2.94 -1.13 -7.25
N SER A 139 3.90 -0.95 -6.36
CA SER A 139 3.86 0.04 -5.30
C SER A 139 5.22 0.67 -5.06
N ALA A 140 5.24 1.85 -4.46
CA ALA A 140 6.46 2.52 -4.05
C ALA A 140 6.24 3.29 -2.74
N LEU A 141 7.32 3.39 -1.98
CA LEU A 141 7.45 4.21 -0.78
C LEU A 141 8.29 5.43 -1.14
N PHE A 142 7.74 6.60 -0.89
CA PHE A 142 8.37 7.90 -1.13
C PHE A 142 8.62 8.61 0.18
N ASP A 143 9.79 9.23 0.30
CA ASP A 143 10.12 10.09 1.44
C ASP A 143 9.45 11.48 1.35
N GLU A 144 9.72 12.33 2.33
CA GLU A 144 9.18 13.70 2.41
C GLU A 144 9.57 14.59 1.22
N GLN A 145 10.64 14.27 0.51
CA GLN A 145 11.11 14.96 -0.69
C GLN A 145 10.54 14.36 -1.97
N GLY A 146 9.72 13.30 -1.88
CA GLY A 146 9.19 12.57 -3.02
C GLY A 146 10.21 11.65 -3.71
N VAL A 147 11.31 11.32 -3.02
CA VAL A 147 12.30 10.36 -3.53
C VAL A 147 11.84 8.94 -3.22
N THR A 148 11.91 8.06 -4.21
CA THR A 148 11.60 6.64 -4.03
C THR A 148 12.67 5.98 -3.15
N VAL A 149 12.27 5.44 -1.99
CA VAL A 149 13.15 4.73 -1.07
C VAL A 149 12.96 3.21 -1.12
N ALA A 150 11.80 2.74 -1.55
CA ALA A 150 11.54 1.33 -1.82
C ALA A 150 10.44 1.18 -2.87
N ARG A 151 10.44 0.03 -3.56
CA ARG A 151 9.46 -0.28 -4.60
C ARG A 151 9.17 -1.76 -4.68
N ALA A 152 7.97 -2.10 -5.13
CA ALA A 152 7.53 -3.48 -5.26
C ALA A 152 6.77 -3.74 -6.56
N SER A 153 6.77 -5.00 -6.96
CA SER A 153 5.87 -5.55 -7.98
C SER A 153 5.12 -6.75 -7.43
N ALA A 154 3.86 -6.87 -7.81
CA ALA A 154 2.95 -7.89 -7.32
C ALA A 154 2.17 -8.56 -8.46
N LEU A 155 1.89 -9.84 -8.28
CA LEU A 155 0.90 -10.56 -9.06
C LEU A 155 -0.19 -11.05 -8.11
N TRP A 156 -1.39 -10.60 -8.32
CA TRP A 156 -2.59 -11.01 -7.63
C TRP A 156 -3.42 -11.94 -8.52
N ILE A 157 -4.05 -12.93 -7.92
CA ILE A 157 -4.93 -13.87 -8.63
C ILE A 157 -6.33 -13.79 -8.04
N GLN A 158 -7.31 -13.47 -8.89
CA GLN A 158 -8.71 -13.54 -8.50
C GLN A 158 -9.12 -14.99 -8.26
N LEU A 159 -9.71 -15.26 -7.11
CA LEU A 159 -10.25 -16.59 -6.80
C LEU A 159 -11.42 -16.90 -7.74
N ARG A 160 -11.69 -18.19 -7.96
CA ARG A 160 -12.90 -18.61 -8.67
C ARG A 160 -14.09 -18.49 -7.74
N ALA A 161 -15.21 -18.08 -8.31
CA ALA A 161 -16.50 -18.13 -7.62
C ALA A 161 -16.90 -19.59 -7.35
#